data_d29758baa8e7b71244ec14c684e683ae
#
_entry.id   d29758baa8e7b71244ec14c684e683ae
#
_cell.length_a   1.000
_cell.length_b   1.000
_cell.length_c   1.000
_cell.angle_alpha   90.00
_cell.angle_beta   90.00
_cell.angle_gamma   90.00
#
_symmetry.space_group_name_H-M   'P 1'
#
loop_
_entity.id
_entity.type
_entity.pdbx_description
1 polymer ?
#
loop_
_entity_poly.entity_id
_entity_poly.type
_entity_poly.pdbx_seq_one_letter_code
_entity_poly.pdbx_strand_id
1 'polypeptide(L)'
;MAALMGGCSLQGMAQQITPKDVAGDKEYNRVCREYELKGGDSMELLQAYLDKYPDSRHKNRVLSLIASAYFMEGKYKEAIALFRSCDLEALPDKERDDCAMRLATSYLKEDNLREAAVWFTLLKEVSPLYQDDAVYNLAYIDYVEKR
;
A
#
# COMPACT_ATOMS: atom_id res chain seq x y z
N MET A 1 -16.36 -54.14 11.20
CA MET A 1 -16.21 -52.78 11.79
C MET A 1 -15.13 -52.07 11.03
N ALA A 2 -15.50 -51.20 10.11
CA ALA A 2 -14.56 -50.43 9.29
C ALA A 2 -14.36 -49.06 9.93
N ALA A 3 -13.17 -48.78 10.41
CA ALA A 3 -12.77 -47.48 10.85
C ALA A 3 -12.43 -46.62 9.61
N LEU A 4 -13.28 -45.67 9.28
CA LEU A 4 -12.99 -44.66 8.27
C LEU A 4 -12.02 -43.64 8.87
N MET A 5 -10.75 -43.80 8.57
CA MET A 5 -9.74 -42.78 8.73
C MET A 5 -9.89 -41.79 7.57
N GLY A 6 -10.67 -40.76 7.78
CA GLY A 6 -10.69 -39.59 6.91
C GLY A 6 -9.40 -38.80 7.05
N GLY A 7 -8.42 -39.14 6.22
CA GLY A 7 -7.23 -38.29 6.08
C GLY A 7 -7.59 -36.98 5.44
N CYS A 8 -7.74 -35.90 6.23
CA CYS A 8 -7.65 -34.55 5.73
C CYS A 8 -6.20 -34.32 5.28
N SER A 9 -5.93 -34.58 4.01
CA SER A 9 -4.70 -34.12 3.40
C SER A 9 -4.84 -32.60 3.22
N LEU A 10 -4.29 -31.86 4.15
CA LEU A 10 -3.91 -30.46 3.97
C LEU A 10 -2.73 -30.42 2.98
N GLN A 11 -3.02 -30.78 1.73
CA GLN A 11 -2.15 -30.36 0.64
C GLN A 11 -2.39 -28.88 0.45
N GLY A 12 -1.55 -28.06 1.10
CA GLY A 12 -1.40 -26.68 0.73
C GLY A 12 -1.16 -26.65 -0.77
N MET A 13 -2.11 -26.11 -1.54
CA MET A 13 -1.92 -25.85 -2.96
C MET A 13 -0.78 -24.85 -3.06
N ALA A 14 0.44 -25.37 -3.25
CA ALA A 14 1.54 -24.56 -3.74
C ALA A 14 1.07 -24.06 -5.10
N GLN A 15 0.75 -22.76 -5.19
CA GLN A 15 0.39 -22.14 -6.45
C GLN A 15 1.52 -22.39 -7.43
N GLN A 16 1.24 -23.13 -8.48
CA GLN A 16 2.24 -23.41 -9.51
C GLN A 16 2.59 -22.08 -10.19
N ILE A 17 3.88 -21.74 -10.17
CA ILE A 17 4.39 -20.56 -10.85
C ILE A 17 4.23 -20.79 -12.35
N THR A 18 3.47 -19.94 -13.01
CA THR A 18 3.22 -19.98 -14.45
C THR A 18 4.28 -19.19 -15.23
N PRO A 19 4.45 -19.47 -16.52
CA PRO A 19 5.30 -18.63 -17.38
C PRO A 19 4.90 -17.15 -17.39
N LYS A 20 3.60 -16.86 -17.20
CA LYS A 20 3.07 -15.49 -17.07
C LYS A 20 3.58 -14.82 -15.79
N ASP A 21 3.66 -15.56 -14.67
CA ASP A 21 4.18 -15.04 -13.41
C ASP A 21 5.67 -14.70 -13.54
N VAL A 22 6.45 -15.55 -14.18
CA VAL A 22 7.88 -15.31 -14.44
C VAL A 22 8.09 -14.07 -15.32
N ALA A 23 7.28 -13.91 -16.36
CA ALA A 23 7.33 -12.73 -17.23
C ALA A 23 6.93 -11.46 -16.45
N GLY A 24 5.88 -11.56 -15.61
CA GLY A 24 5.44 -10.48 -14.72
C GLY A 24 6.52 -10.05 -13.73
N ASP A 25 7.24 -10.99 -13.12
CA ASP A 25 8.33 -10.70 -12.21
C ASP A 25 9.51 -9.98 -12.88
N LYS A 26 9.89 -10.40 -14.09
CA LYS A 26 10.95 -9.74 -14.86
C LYS A 26 10.56 -8.31 -15.22
N GLU A 27 9.34 -8.13 -15.69
CA GLU A 27 8.81 -6.80 -16.04
C GLU A 27 8.68 -5.91 -14.81
N TYR A 28 8.20 -6.44 -13.68
CA TYR A 28 8.16 -5.72 -12.42
C TYR A 28 9.54 -5.18 -12.01
N ASN A 29 10.55 -6.04 -12.03
CA ASN A 29 11.92 -5.63 -11.68
C ASN A 29 12.45 -4.55 -12.62
N ARG A 30 12.12 -4.63 -13.90
CA ARG A 30 12.50 -3.61 -14.89
C ARG A 30 11.81 -2.28 -14.60
N VAL A 31 10.50 -2.30 -14.39
CA VAL A 31 9.70 -1.10 -14.15
C VAL A 31 10.07 -0.42 -12.83
N CYS A 32 10.32 -1.19 -11.76
CA CYS A 32 10.79 -0.64 -10.49
C CYS A 32 12.15 0.04 -10.63
N ARG A 33 13.10 -0.55 -11.36
CA ARG A 33 14.40 0.05 -11.62
C ARG A 33 14.29 1.35 -12.41
N GLU A 34 13.44 1.39 -13.41
CA GLU A 34 13.17 2.61 -14.18
C GLU A 34 12.56 3.71 -13.28
N TYR A 35 11.63 3.33 -12.41
CA TYR A 35 11.01 4.25 -11.46
C TYR A 35 12.03 4.81 -10.45
N GLU A 36 12.92 3.97 -9.93
CA GLU A 36 14.00 4.40 -9.03
C GLU A 36 14.95 5.41 -9.70
N LEU A 37 15.20 5.24 -11.01
CA LEU A 37 16.12 6.10 -11.76
C LEU A 37 15.46 7.41 -12.22
N LYS A 38 14.18 7.38 -12.59
CA LYS A 38 13.48 8.50 -13.26
C LYS A 38 12.39 9.15 -12.40
N GLY A 39 12.02 8.51 -11.30
CA GLY A 39 10.96 9.00 -10.41
C GLY A 39 9.60 9.09 -11.10
N GLY A 40 8.87 10.18 -10.83
CA GLY A 40 7.52 10.40 -11.34
C GLY A 40 7.36 10.36 -12.86
N ASP A 41 8.41 10.63 -13.61
CA ASP A 41 8.40 10.57 -15.09
C ASP A 41 8.19 9.14 -15.64
N SER A 42 8.29 8.13 -14.77
CA SER A 42 8.05 6.73 -15.13
C SER A 42 6.75 6.15 -14.57
N MET A 43 5.84 7.00 -14.07
CA MET A 43 4.54 6.56 -13.53
C MET A 43 3.69 5.82 -14.57
N GLU A 44 3.78 6.21 -15.84
CA GLU A 44 3.11 5.51 -16.96
C GLU A 44 3.57 4.05 -17.09
N LEU A 45 4.82 3.75 -16.79
CA LEU A 45 5.35 2.38 -16.83
C LEU A 45 4.73 1.51 -15.72
N LEU A 46 4.54 2.08 -14.52
CA LEU A 46 3.87 1.40 -13.42
C LEU A 46 2.40 1.11 -13.76
N GLN A 47 1.71 2.07 -14.36
CA GLN A 47 0.32 1.88 -14.79
C GLN A 47 0.24 0.83 -15.91
N ALA A 48 1.10 0.90 -16.92
CA ALA A 48 1.16 -0.09 -18.00
C ALA A 48 1.44 -1.51 -17.46
N TYR A 49 2.24 -1.62 -16.40
CA TYR A 49 2.47 -2.89 -15.73
C TYR A 49 1.17 -3.46 -15.13
N LEU A 50 0.40 -2.65 -14.41
CA LEU A 50 -0.88 -3.08 -13.83
C LEU A 50 -1.90 -3.49 -14.89
N ASP A 51 -1.95 -2.76 -15.99
CA ASP A 51 -2.85 -3.06 -17.11
C ASP A 51 -2.52 -4.41 -17.75
N LYS A 52 -1.22 -4.72 -17.85
CA LYS A 52 -0.74 -5.98 -18.44
C LYS A 52 -0.81 -7.17 -17.47
N TYR A 53 -0.62 -6.92 -16.18
CA TYR A 53 -0.58 -7.95 -15.13
C TYR A 53 -1.53 -7.61 -13.96
N PRO A 54 -2.87 -7.55 -14.19
CA PRO A 54 -3.83 -7.09 -13.19
C PRO A 54 -3.91 -7.99 -11.96
N ASP A 55 -3.53 -9.27 -12.09
CA ASP A 55 -3.55 -10.27 -11.03
C ASP A 55 -2.14 -10.55 -10.47
N SER A 56 -1.16 -9.69 -10.75
CA SER A 56 0.20 -9.87 -10.28
C SER A 56 0.29 -9.85 -8.76
N ARG A 57 1.15 -10.70 -8.20
CA ARG A 57 1.52 -10.65 -6.78
C ARG A 57 2.19 -9.33 -6.38
N HIS A 58 2.69 -8.55 -7.34
CA HIS A 58 3.29 -7.23 -7.13
C HIS A 58 2.27 -6.08 -7.21
N LYS A 59 1.00 -6.36 -7.46
CA LYS A 59 -0.05 -5.35 -7.65
C LYS A 59 -0.10 -4.33 -6.53
N ASN A 60 -0.15 -4.78 -5.27
CA ASN A 60 -0.24 -3.87 -4.12
C ASN A 60 0.97 -2.94 -4.03
N ARG A 61 2.16 -3.47 -4.28
CA ARG A 61 3.38 -2.67 -4.24
C ARG A 61 3.43 -1.65 -5.38
N VAL A 62 3.01 -2.02 -6.58
CA VAL A 62 2.93 -1.08 -7.72
C VAL A 62 1.88 0.00 -7.46
N LEU A 63 0.71 -0.36 -6.94
CA LEU A 63 -0.32 0.62 -6.53
C LEU A 63 0.21 1.60 -5.47
N SER A 64 0.95 1.11 -4.48
CA SER A 64 1.54 1.95 -3.43
C SER A 64 2.59 2.93 -3.99
N LEU A 65 3.35 2.54 -5.01
CA LEU A 65 4.32 3.42 -5.68
C LEU A 65 3.59 4.52 -6.46
N ILE A 66 2.53 4.20 -7.20
CA ILE A 66 1.72 5.19 -7.94
C ILE A 66 1.04 6.14 -6.95
N ALA A 67 0.42 5.62 -5.89
CA ALA A 67 -0.21 6.43 -4.85
C ALA A 67 0.79 7.39 -4.19
N SER A 68 2.00 6.91 -3.92
CA SER A 68 3.08 7.72 -3.36
C SER A 68 3.55 8.81 -4.32
N ALA A 69 3.60 8.54 -5.63
CA ALA A 69 3.92 9.54 -6.63
C ALA A 69 2.86 10.66 -6.65
N TYR A 70 1.57 10.32 -6.64
CA TYR A 70 0.51 11.32 -6.53
C TYR A 70 0.59 12.14 -5.24
N PHE A 71 0.90 11.48 -4.11
CA PHE A 71 1.13 12.19 -2.85
C PHE A 71 2.26 13.21 -2.97
N MET A 72 3.39 12.84 -3.57
CA MET A 72 4.54 13.73 -3.77
C MET A 72 4.23 14.91 -4.71
N GLU A 73 3.31 14.73 -5.64
CA GLU A 73 2.81 15.79 -6.52
C GLU A 73 1.73 16.69 -5.86
N GLY A 74 1.32 16.38 -4.62
CA GLY A 74 0.24 17.09 -3.93
C GLY A 74 -1.16 16.74 -4.43
N LYS A 75 -1.31 15.66 -5.20
CA LYS A 75 -2.59 15.14 -5.70
C LYS A 75 -3.19 14.19 -4.66
N TYR A 76 -3.65 14.76 -3.56
CA TYR A 76 -4.05 13.99 -2.38
C TYR A 76 -5.30 13.15 -2.58
N LYS A 77 -6.28 13.62 -3.36
CA LYS A 77 -7.50 12.86 -3.67
C LYS A 77 -7.20 11.58 -4.44
N GLU A 78 -6.34 11.69 -5.46
CA GLU A 78 -5.89 10.56 -6.27
C GLU A 78 -5.05 9.60 -5.43
N ALA A 79 -4.17 10.11 -4.59
CA ALA A 79 -3.37 9.31 -3.66
C ALA A 79 -4.26 8.52 -2.69
N ILE A 80 -5.26 9.15 -2.08
CA ILE A 80 -6.24 8.51 -1.19
C ILE A 80 -6.95 7.36 -1.91
N ALA A 81 -7.47 7.61 -3.11
CA ALA A 81 -8.19 6.59 -3.87
C ALA A 81 -7.33 5.35 -4.13
N LEU A 82 -6.06 5.54 -4.48
CA LEU A 82 -5.11 4.46 -4.74
C LEU A 82 -4.65 3.74 -3.47
N PHE A 83 -4.31 4.46 -2.40
CA PHE A 83 -3.96 3.83 -1.13
C PHE A 83 -5.11 2.98 -0.57
N ARG A 84 -6.36 3.43 -0.72
CA ARG A 84 -7.54 2.65 -0.32
C ARG A 84 -7.77 1.42 -1.17
N SER A 85 -7.27 1.37 -2.39
CA SER A 85 -7.34 0.18 -3.25
C SER A 85 -6.18 -0.80 -3.01
N CYS A 86 -5.16 -0.40 -2.23
CA CYS A 86 -4.10 -1.28 -1.79
C CYS A 86 -4.53 -2.11 -0.58
N ASP A 87 -4.10 -3.37 -0.54
CA ASP A 87 -4.04 -4.13 0.70
C ASP A 87 -2.73 -3.77 1.42
N LEU A 88 -2.81 -2.80 2.34
CA LEU A 88 -1.63 -2.32 3.07
C LEU A 88 -1.05 -3.40 3.99
N GLU A 89 -1.88 -4.29 4.52
CA GLU A 89 -1.43 -5.39 5.38
C GLU A 89 -0.60 -6.44 4.63
N ALA A 90 -0.72 -6.50 3.30
CA ALA A 90 0.11 -7.35 2.46
C ALA A 90 1.50 -6.76 2.16
N LEU A 91 1.76 -5.51 2.55
CA LEU A 91 3.06 -4.87 2.40
C LEU A 91 3.98 -5.18 3.58
N PRO A 92 5.32 -5.17 3.38
CA PRO A 92 6.27 -5.18 4.50
C PRO A 92 6.01 -4.03 5.48
N ASP A 93 6.26 -4.24 6.77
CA ASP A 93 5.91 -3.30 7.85
C ASP A 93 6.33 -1.86 7.56
N LYS A 94 7.57 -1.65 7.12
CA LYS A 94 8.05 -0.30 6.82
C LYS A 94 7.28 0.33 5.66
N GLU A 95 7.05 -0.40 4.58
CA GLU A 95 6.31 0.10 3.40
C GLU A 95 4.84 0.37 3.75
N ARG A 96 4.22 -0.51 4.55
CA ARG A 96 2.88 -0.31 5.09
C ARG A 96 2.78 0.98 5.90
N ASP A 97 3.70 1.20 6.83
CA ASP A 97 3.72 2.36 7.71
C ASP A 97 3.96 3.65 6.91
N ASP A 98 4.88 3.62 5.94
CA ASP A 98 5.12 4.74 5.01
C ASP A 98 3.85 5.10 4.22
N CYS A 99 3.14 4.10 3.71
CA CYS A 99 1.87 4.29 2.99
C CYS A 99 0.77 4.84 3.92
N ALA A 100 0.64 4.27 5.12
CA ALA A 100 -0.33 4.72 6.12
C ALA A 100 -0.09 6.18 6.53
N MET A 101 1.16 6.59 6.69
CA MET A 101 1.53 7.97 7.01
C MET A 101 1.16 8.93 5.88
N ARG A 102 1.43 8.55 4.61
CA ARG A 102 1.04 9.35 3.44
C ARG A 102 -0.47 9.44 3.27
N LEU A 103 -1.19 8.35 3.53
CA LEU A 103 -2.65 8.32 3.49
C LEU A 103 -3.25 9.22 4.57
N ALA A 104 -2.78 9.12 5.82
CA ALA A 104 -3.21 9.98 6.92
C ALA A 104 -2.97 11.46 6.59
N THR A 105 -1.78 11.78 6.07
CA THR A 105 -1.42 13.14 5.66
C THR A 105 -2.28 13.63 4.50
N SER A 106 -2.59 12.77 3.54
CA SER A 106 -3.47 13.11 2.40
C SER A 106 -4.87 13.46 2.90
N TYR A 107 -5.43 12.71 3.83
CA TYR A 107 -6.71 13.05 4.45
C TYR A 107 -6.67 14.38 5.20
N LEU A 108 -5.58 14.64 5.92
CA LEU A 108 -5.39 15.91 6.62
C LEU A 108 -5.34 17.10 5.64
N LYS A 109 -4.66 16.94 4.51
CA LYS A 109 -4.57 17.96 3.45
C LYS A 109 -5.90 18.21 2.72
N GLU A 110 -6.76 17.20 2.66
CA GLU A 110 -8.12 17.29 2.11
C GLU A 110 -9.17 17.69 3.18
N ASP A 111 -8.72 18.16 4.34
CA ASP A 111 -9.57 18.60 5.46
C ASP A 111 -10.52 17.49 5.99
N ASN A 112 -10.20 16.23 5.71
CA ASN A 112 -10.92 15.08 6.26
C ASN A 112 -10.27 14.66 7.59
N LEU A 113 -10.50 15.47 8.62
CA LEU A 113 -9.86 15.31 9.94
C LEU A 113 -10.23 13.98 10.61
N ARG A 114 -11.45 13.52 10.39
CA ARG A 114 -11.94 12.25 10.96
C ARG A 114 -11.14 11.05 10.45
N GLU A 115 -11.01 10.92 9.13
CA GLU A 115 -10.23 9.82 8.54
C GLU A 115 -8.75 9.96 8.85
N ALA A 116 -8.21 11.17 8.82
CA ALA A 116 -6.84 11.44 9.22
C ALA A 116 -6.57 10.96 10.66
N ALA A 117 -7.47 11.26 11.60
CA ALA A 117 -7.33 10.83 13.00
C ALA A 117 -7.33 9.31 13.15
N VAL A 118 -8.15 8.58 12.37
CA VAL A 118 -8.16 7.11 12.39
C VAL A 118 -6.78 6.55 12.02
N TRP A 119 -6.19 7.04 10.94
CA TRP A 119 -4.88 6.56 10.47
C TRP A 119 -3.73 6.99 11.36
N PHE A 120 -3.73 8.21 11.90
CA PHE A 120 -2.72 8.62 12.87
C PHE A 120 -2.83 7.86 14.19
N THR A 121 -4.04 7.51 14.63
CA THR A 121 -4.23 6.65 15.81
C THR A 121 -3.61 5.27 15.61
N LEU A 122 -3.86 4.66 14.45
CA LEU A 122 -3.24 3.38 14.09
C LEU A 122 -1.71 3.49 14.11
N LEU A 123 -1.14 4.49 13.44
CA LEU A 123 0.31 4.70 13.38
C LEU A 123 0.94 4.92 14.76
N LYS A 124 0.27 5.66 15.62
CA LYS A 124 0.72 5.87 17.01
C LYS A 124 0.85 4.55 17.76
N GLU A 125 -0.04 3.59 17.50
CA GLU A 125 -0.08 2.31 18.20
C GLU A 125 0.90 1.27 17.63
N VAL A 126 1.10 1.25 16.31
CA VAL A 126 1.80 0.15 15.65
C VAL A 126 3.15 0.53 15.03
N SER A 127 3.43 1.80 14.82
CA SER A 127 4.62 2.25 14.09
C SER A 127 5.62 2.97 15.00
N PRO A 128 6.71 2.31 15.42
CA PRO A 128 7.77 3.00 16.15
C PRO A 128 8.39 4.17 15.38
N LEU A 129 8.39 4.08 14.03
CA LEU A 129 8.96 5.12 13.16
C LEU A 129 8.14 6.40 13.16
N TYR A 130 6.80 6.28 13.16
CA TYR A 130 5.89 7.41 13.00
C TYR A 130 5.09 7.77 14.26
N GLN A 131 5.41 7.16 15.40
CA GLN A 131 4.67 7.38 16.65
C GLN A 131 4.61 8.86 17.05
N ASP A 132 5.75 9.54 17.04
CA ASP A 132 5.84 10.95 17.46
C ASP A 132 5.12 11.87 16.46
N ASP A 133 5.29 11.62 15.17
CA ASP A 133 4.58 12.38 14.12
C ASP A 133 3.07 12.18 14.23
N ALA A 134 2.63 10.96 14.53
CA ALA A 134 1.21 10.65 14.70
C ALA A 134 0.63 11.36 15.92
N VAL A 135 1.34 11.36 17.05
CA VAL A 135 0.93 12.10 18.27
C VAL A 135 0.81 13.59 17.98
N TYR A 136 1.78 14.18 17.28
CA TYR A 136 1.75 15.59 16.92
C TYR A 136 0.53 15.92 16.04
N ASN A 137 0.26 15.14 15.01
CA ASN A 137 -0.87 15.37 14.10
C ASN A 137 -2.22 15.16 14.79
N LEU A 138 -2.34 14.18 15.70
CA LEU A 138 -3.54 14.00 16.51
C LEU A 138 -3.80 15.21 17.43
N ALA A 139 -2.77 15.76 18.05
CA ALA A 139 -2.89 16.97 18.87
C ALA A 139 -3.30 18.19 18.01
N TYR A 140 -2.77 18.29 16.79
CA TYR A 140 -3.17 19.34 15.85
C TYR A 140 -4.65 19.22 15.45
N ILE A 141 -5.11 18.01 15.11
CA ILE A 141 -6.52 17.74 14.77
C ILE A 141 -7.42 18.11 15.93
N ASP A 142 -7.10 17.69 17.16
CA ASP A 142 -7.84 18.02 18.36
C ASP A 142 -7.94 19.54 18.59
N TYR A 143 -6.85 20.25 18.39
CA TYR A 143 -6.83 21.70 18.48
C TYR A 143 -7.72 22.39 17.42
N VAL A 144 -7.71 21.91 16.19
CA VAL A 144 -8.53 22.46 15.11
C VAL A 144 -10.02 22.18 15.33
N GLU A 145 -10.38 20.98 15.77
CA GLU A 145 -11.77 20.60 16.04
C GLU A 145 -12.39 21.34 17.23
N LYS A 146 -11.60 21.80 18.18
CA LYS A 146 -12.07 22.57 19.34
C LYS A 146 -12.22 24.06 19.08
N ARG A 147 -11.85 24.52 17.94
CA ARG A 147 -12.07 25.90 17.49
C ARG A 147 -13.48 26.09 16.94
#